data_95de6a7a670bc8aaf1e3541496a860ae
#
_entry.id   95de6a7a670bc8aaf1e3541496a860ae
#
_cell.length_a   1.000
_cell.length_b   1.000
_cell.length_c   1.000
_cell.angle_alpha   90.00
_cell.angle_beta   90.00
_cell.angle_gamma   90.00
#
_symmetry.space_group_name_H-M   'P 1'
#
loop_
_entity.id
_entity.type
_entity.pdbx_description
1 polymer ?
#
loop_
_entity_poly.entity_id
_entity_poly.type
_entity_poly.pdbx_seq_one_letter_code
_entity_poly.pdbx_strand_id
1 'polypeptide(L)'
;NNPDAGLAGFGVALAIAGVGIGIGAVISPYGVIKFGRHLWMRILLFACIPWLIIFAFNISEPVMIICAFFVGLCGQGIKVTNDALVQSKINDEYRGRVFAFYDVAVNAGIVTSAIIAAFVLPKNGESMWLPLLIATAYLLTGLIVMKKSTFSHSTK
;
A
#
# COMPACT_ATOMS: atom_id res chain seq x y z
N ASN A 1 9.87 -13.21 -27.95
CA ASN A 1 9.79 -12.21 -26.87
C ASN A 1 9.89 -10.84 -27.50
N ASN A 2 8.79 -10.14 -27.60
CA ASN A 2 8.75 -8.78 -28.14
C ASN A 2 8.91 -7.79 -26.98
N PRO A 3 10.05 -7.05 -26.84
CA PRO A 3 10.28 -6.15 -25.72
C PRO A 3 9.24 -5.03 -25.64
N ASP A 4 8.67 -4.62 -26.79
CA ASP A 4 7.62 -3.60 -26.85
C ASP A 4 6.31 -4.07 -26.20
N ALA A 5 5.98 -5.37 -26.29
CA ALA A 5 4.80 -5.94 -25.64
C ALA A 5 4.92 -5.92 -24.09
N GLY A 6 6.11 -6.23 -23.56
CA GLY A 6 6.38 -6.16 -22.12
C GLY A 6 6.29 -4.74 -21.58
N LEU A 7 6.79 -3.75 -22.32
CA LEU A 7 6.72 -2.35 -21.94
C LEU A 7 5.26 -1.82 -21.97
N ALA A 8 4.47 -2.25 -22.97
CA ALA A 8 3.06 -1.91 -23.06
C ALA A 8 2.25 -2.50 -21.91
N GLY A 9 2.45 -3.78 -21.55
CA GLY A 9 1.81 -4.43 -20.41
C GLY A 9 2.13 -3.75 -19.08
N PHE A 10 3.39 -3.36 -18.88
CA PHE A 10 3.82 -2.58 -17.71
C PHE A 10 3.13 -1.20 -17.66
N GLY A 11 3.02 -0.51 -18.80
CA GLY A 11 2.32 0.78 -18.90
C GLY A 11 0.83 0.65 -18.54
N VAL A 12 0.16 -0.41 -18.99
CA VAL A 12 -1.23 -0.71 -18.63
C VAL A 12 -1.35 -0.99 -17.13
N ALA A 13 -0.44 -1.78 -16.55
CA ALA A 13 -0.46 -2.05 -15.11
C ALA A 13 -0.29 -0.77 -14.27
N LEU A 14 0.59 0.15 -14.69
CA LEU A 14 0.74 1.46 -14.03
C LEU A 14 -0.52 2.31 -14.14
N ALA A 15 -1.16 2.35 -15.31
CA ALA A 15 -2.40 3.10 -15.50
C ALA A 15 -3.53 2.55 -14.61
N ILE A 16 -3.68 1.24 -14.56
CA ILE A 16 -4.69 0.57 -13.72
C ILE A 16 -4.37 0.72 -12.22
N ALA A 17 -3.10 0.70 -11.82
CA ALA A 17 -2.70 1.06 -10.46
C ALA A 17 -3.12 2.50 -10.11
N GLY A 18 -2.95 3.44 -11.05
CA GLY A 18 -3.43 4.83 -10.91
C GLY A 18 -4.93 4.92 -10.68
N VAL A 19 -5.72 4.13 -11.40
CA VAL A 19 -7.18 4.02 -11.16
C VAL A 19 -7.46 3.49 -9.76
N GLY A 20 -6.76 2.44 -9.33
CA GLY A 20 -6.84 1.92 -7.96
C GLY A 20 -6.53 2.97 -6.90
N ILE A 21 -5.46 3.74 -7.10
CA ILE A 21 -5.07 4.87 -6.24
C ILE A 21 -6.21 5.90 -6.15
N GLY A 22 -6.78 6.31 -7.26
CA GLY A 22 -7.90 7.26 -7.31
C GLY A 22 -9.12 6.76 -6.52
N ILE A 23 -9.52 5.52 -6.76
CA ILE A 23 -10.64 4.88 -6.04
C ILE A 23 -10.32 4.77 -4.55
N GLY A 24 -9.12 4.32 -4.18
CA GLY A 24 -8.67 4.23 -2.79
C GLY A 24 -8.75 5.56 -2.04
N ALA A 25 -8.37 6.66 -2.71
CA ALA A 25 -8.47 8.00 -2.14
C ALA A 25 -9.92 8.40 -1.85
N VAL A 26 -10.85 8.11 -2.79
CA VAL A 26 -12.26 8.49 -2.67
C VAL A 26 -13.00 7.65 -1.63
N ILE A 27 -12.79 6.34 -1.60
CA ILE A 27 -13.54 5.45 -0.70
C ILE A 27 -13.04 5.47 0.75
N SER A 28 -11.78 5.88 1.00
CA SER A 28 -11.19 5.79 2.33
C SER A 28 -11.85 6.69 3.38
N PRO A 29 -12.24 7.94 3.10
CA PRO A 29 -13.00 8.74 4.05
C PRO A 29 -14.32 8.08 4.46
N TYR A 30 -15.05 7.50 3.49
CA TYR A 30 -16.30 6.78 3.76
C TYR A 30 -16.07 5.51 4.57
N GLY A 31 -15.02 4.76 4.25
CA GLY A 31 -14.60 3.58 5.00
C GLY A 31 -14.28 3.90 6.45
N VAL A 32 -13.56 5.00 6.70
CA VAL A 32 -13.24 5.47 8.05
C VAL A 32 -14.50 5.88 8.82
N ILE A 33 -15.45 6.56 8.19
CA ILE A 33 -16.72 6.95 8.82
C ILE A 33 -17.54 5.71 9.18
N LYS A 34 -17.63 4.72 8.29
CA LYS A 34 -18.48 3.54 8.45
C LYS A 34 -17.91 2.50 9.41
N PHE A 35 -16.62 2.22 9.32
CA PHE A 35 -15.96 1.11 10.05
C PHE A 35 -15.06 1.60 11.18
N GLY A 36 -14.79 2.90 11.23
CA GLY A 36 -13.77 3.45 12.10
C GLY A 36 -12.35 3.23 11.55
N ARG A 37 -11.44 4.10 11.95
CA ARG A 37 -10.06 4.17 11.42
C ARG A 37 -9.29 2.87 11.55
N HIS A 38 -9.30 2.25 12.74
CA HIS A 38 -8.52 1.04 13.00
C HIS A 38 -9.02 -0.18 12.24
N LEU A 39 -10.34 -0.34 12.12
CA LEU A 39 -10.91 -1.45 11.38
C LEU A 39 -10.71 -1.26 9.88
N TRP A 40 -10.90 -0.04 9.37
CA TRP A 40 -10.67 0.28 7.97
C TRP A 40 -9.22 -0.01 7.53
N MET A 41 -8.23 0.45 8.31
CA MET A 41 -6.82 0.15 8.04
C MET A 41 -6.55 -1.37 7.99
N ARG A 42 -7.14 -2.14 8.92
CA ARG A 42 -7.01 -3.61 8.92
C ARG A 42 -7.61 -4.22 7.66
N ILE A 43 -8.80 -3.79 7.27
CA ILE A 43 -9.45 -4.28 6.05
C ILE A 43 -8.54 -4.06 4.84
N LEU A 44 -7.98 -2.87 4.69
CA LEU A 44 -7.09 -2.56 3.57
C LEU A 44 -5.78 -3.37 3.59
N LEU A 45 -5.15 -3.51 4.77
CA LEU A 45 -3.93 -4.30 4.94
C LEU A 45 -4.16 -5.78 4.58
N PHE A 46 -5.22 -6.38 5.10
CA PHE A 46 -5.50 -7.79 4.83
C PHE A 46 -6.07 -8.04 3.43
N ALA A 47 -6.81 -7.09 2.86
CA ALA A 47 -7.34 -7.19 1.48
C ALA A 47 -6.23 -7.19 0.42
N CYS A 48 -5.07 -6.59 0.70
CA CYS A 48 -3.94 -6.57 -0.22
C CYS A 48 -3.20 -7.92 -0.30
N ILE A 49 -3.16 -8.68 0.81
CA ILE A 49 -2.34 -9.90 0.93
C ILE A 49 -2.69 -10.97 -0.11
N PRO A 50 -3.97 -11.35 -0.33
CA PRO A 50 -4.32 -12.39 -1.30
C PRO A 50 -3.80 -12.09 -2.71
N TRP A 51 -3.88 -10.83 -3.14
CA TRP A 51 -3.44 -10.40 -4.48
C TRP A 51 -1.93 -10.50 -4.64
N LEU A 52 -1.17 -10.17 -3.60
CA LEU A 52 0.28 -10.31 -3.58
C LEU A 52 0.69 -11.79 -3.61
N ILE A 53 -0.02 -12.66 -2.91
CA ILE A 53 0.22 -14.11 -2.92
C ILE A 53 -0.11 -14.68 -4.30
N ILE A 54 -1.27 -14.34 -4.87
CA ILE A 54 -1.66 -14.81 -6.21
C ILE A 54 -0.61 -14.40 -7.24
N PHE A 55 -0.13 -13.16 -7.18
CA PHE A 55 0.91 -12.67 -8.09
C PHE A 55 2.25 -13.39 -7.89
N ALA A 56 2.62 -13.72 -6.65
CA ALA A 56 3.85 -14.45 -6.36
C ALA A 56 3.90 -15.85 -7.02
N PHE A 57 2.76 -16.53 -7.06
CA PHE A 57 2.68 -17.90 -7.63
C PHE A 57 2.25 -17.93 -9.09
N ASN A 58 1.70 -16.84 -9.61
CA ASN A 58 1.24 -16.74 -11.00
C ASN A 58 1.68 -15.40 -11.59
N ILE A 59 2.92 -15.37 -12.08
CA ILE A 59 3.51 -14.20 -12.72
C ILE A 59 3.02 -14.17 -14.18
N SER A 60 1.81 -13.65 -14.37
CA SER A 60 1.21 -13.42 -15.68
C SER A 60 0.72 -11.97 -15.80
N GLU A 61 0.70 -11.45 -17.03
CA GLU A 61 0.30 -10.07 -17.29
C GLU A 61 -1.09 -9.72 -16.74
N PRO A 62 -2.16 -10.54 -16.92
CA PRO A 62 -3.46 -10.23 -16.34
C PRO A 62 -3.45 -10.18 -14.80
N VAL A 63 -2.72 -11.09 -14.16
CA VAL A 63 -2.61 -11.13 -12.70
C VAL A 63 -1.83 -9.92 -12.19
N MET A 64 -0.78 -9.51 -12.90
CA MET A 64 -0.02 -8.30 -12.59
C MET A 64 -0.92 -7.06 -12.61
N ILE A 65 -1.75 -6.91 -13.64
CA ILE A 65 -2.69 -5.77 -13.79
C ILE A 65 -3.70 -5.73 -12.64
N ILE A 66 -4.31 -6.88 -12.31
CA ILE A 66 -5.29 -6.97 -11.21
C ILE A 66 -4.61 -6.69 -9.88
N CYS A 67 -3.43 -7.26 -9.64
CA CYS A 67 -2.66 -7.00 -8.42
C CYS A 67 -2.29 -5.53 -8.29
N ALA A 68 -1.84 -4.88 -9.37
CA ALA A 68 -1.50 -3.47 -9.40
C ALA A 68 -2.68 -2.58 -9.01
N PHE A 69 -3.90 -2.91 -9.47
CA PHE A 69 -5.13 -2.22 -9.08
C PHE A 69 -5.36 -2.30 -7.56
N PHE A 70 -5.36 -3.50 -7.00
CA PHE A 70 -5.65 -3.69 -5.56
C PHE A 70 -4.55 -3.15 -4.66
N VAL A 71 -3.29 -3.28 -5.06
CA VAL A 71 -2.15 -2.69 -4.33
C VAL A 71 -2.24 -1.16 -4.34
N GLY A 72 -2.57 -0.57 -5.48
CA GLY A 72 -2.80 0.88 -5.61
C GLY A 72 -3.95 1.36 -4.73
N LEU A 73 -5.08 0.66 -4.78
CA LEU A 73 -6.27 0.97 -3.98
C LEU A 73 -6.00 0.87 -2.48
N CYS A 74 -5.45 -0.25 -2.02
CA CYS A 74 -5.16 -0.47 -0.61
C CYS A 74 -4.06 0.46 -0.10
N GLY A 75 -2.98 0.64 -0.87
CA GLY A 75 -1.87 1.51 -0.51
C GLY A 75 -2.31 2.95 -0.33
N GLN A 76 -3.07 3.49 -1.28
CA GLN A 76 -3.60 4.86 -1.18
C GLN A 76 -4.63 4.99 -0.04
N GLY A 77 -5.48 3.99 0.14
CA GLY A 77 -6.44 3.98 1.24
C GLY A 77 -5.77 4.03 2.61
N ILE A 78 -4.68 3.29 2.80
CA ILE A 78 -3.86 3.32 4.02
C ILE A 78 -3.20 4.69 4.18
N LYS A 79 -2.63 5.25 3.09
CA LYS A 79 -1.98 6.57 3.12
C LYS A 79 -2.98 7.64 3.55
N VAL A 80 -4.13 7.75 2.90
CA VAL A 80 -5.16 8.75 3.23
C VAL A 80 -5.64 8.62 4.68
N THR A 81 -5.81 7.38 5.16
CA THR A 81 -6.22 7.13 6.55
C THR A 81 -5.14 7.56 7.56
N ASN A 82 -3.86 7.34 7.24
CA ASN A 82 -2.74 7.80 8.07
C ASN A 82 -2.57 9.31 8.03
N ASP A 83 -2.68 9.93 6.86
CA ASP A 83 -2.59 11.38 6.71
C ASP A 83 -3.64 12.09 7.58
N ALA A 84 -4.89 11.60 7.55
CA ALA A 84 -5.96 12.10 8.40
C ALA A 84 -5.68 11.88 9.90
N LEU A 85 -5.00 10.78 10.28
CA LEU A 85 -4.59 10.54 11.67
C LEU A 85 -3.53 11.53 12.13
N VAL A 86 -2.51 11.75 11.32
CA VAL A 86 -1.42 12.69 11.60
C VAL A 86 -2.02 14.09 11.77
N GLN A 87 -2.87 14.53 10.84
CA GLN A 87 -3.55 15.82 10.90
C GLN A 87 -4.38 16.01 12.19
N SER A 88 -5.08 14.98 12.63
CA SER A 88 -5.96 15.07 13.80
C SER A 88 -5.22 15.13 15.14
N LYS A 89 -3.94 14.84 15.18
CA LYS A 89 -3.12 14.77 16.42
C LYS A 89 -2.14 15.91 16.59
N ILE A 90 -2.01 16.78 15.59
CA ILE A 90 -1.01 17.85 15.59
C ILE A 90 -1.72 19.19 15.74
N ASN A 91 -1.23 20.02 16.65
CA ASN A 91 -1.68 21.41 16.80
C ASN A 91 -1.42 22.20 15.52
N ASP A 92 -2.31 23.13 15.18
CA ASP A 92 -2.26 23.91 13.95
C ASP A 92 -0.93 24.63 13.73
N GLU A 93 -0.30 25.09 14.81
CA GLU A 93 1.00 25.79 14.79
C GLU A 93 2.14 24.95 14.24
N TYR A 94 2.15 23.64 14.48
CA TYR A 94 3.23 22.72 14.07
C TYR A 94 2.86 21.88 12.86
N ARG A 95 1.62 21.94 12.39
CA ARG A 95 1.08 21.07 11.33
C ARG A 95 1.92 21.08 10.06
N GLY A 96 2.32 22.25 9.57
CA GLY A 96 3.11 22.37 8.36
C GLY A 96 4.49 21.72 8.47
N ARG A 97 5.19 21.91 9.59
CA ARG A 97 6.52 21.32 9.80
C ARG A 97 6.46 19.80 9.91
N VAL A 98 5.52 19.28 10.68
CA VAL A 98 5.36 17.83 10.87
C VAL A 98 4.95 17.17 9.56
N PHE A 99 4.05 17.79 8.78
CA PHE A 99 3.67 17.30 7.46
C PHE A 99 4.84 17.28 6.49
N ALA A 100 5.68 18.30 6.47
CA ALA A 100 6.86 18.34 5.62
C ALA A 100 7.82 17.17 5.94
N PHE A 101 8.09 16.91 7.23
CA PHE A 101 8.92 15.77 7.64
C PHE A 101 8.27 14.43 7.30
N TYR A 102 6.98 14.28 7.54
CA TYR A 102 6.23 13.08 7.22
C TYR A 102 6.26 12.78 5.71
N ASP A 103 6.03 13.77 4.88
CA ASP A 103 6.02 13.62 3.42
C ASP A 103 7.41 13.28 2.88
N VAL A 104 8.45 13.93 3.40
CA VAL A 104 9.85 13.58 3.09
C VAL A 104 10.16 12.14 3.49
N ALA A 105 9.75 11.69 4.68
CA ALA A 105 9.99 10.33 5.14
C ALA A 105 9.25 9.29 4.26
N VAL A 106 8.00 9.55 3.88
CA VAL A 106 7.22 8.68 2.99
C VAL A 106 7.86 8.61 1.61
N ASN A 107 8.21 9.75 1.02
CA ASN A 107 8.85 9.80 -0.30
C ASN A 107 10.25 9.16 -0.30
N ALA A 108 11.04 9.40 0.75
CA ALA A 108 12.34 8.74 0.92
C ALA A 108 12.16 7.20 1.01
N GLY A 109 11.13 6.72 1.72
CA GLY A 109 10.79 5.30 1.77
C GLY A 109 10.44 4.72 0.40
N ILE A 110 9.65 5.44 -0.40
CA ILE A 110 9.27 5.03 -1.77
C ILE A 110 10.52 4.96 -2.66
N VAL A 111 11.35 5.99 -2.67
CA VAL A 111 12.58 6.02 -3.48
C VAL A 111 13.54 4.92 -3.05
N THR A 112 13.76 4.75 -1.74
CA THR A 112 14.64 3.71 -1.21
C THR A 112 14.15 2.32 -1.56
N SER A 113 12.85 2.06 -1.47
CA SER A 113 12.27 0.77 -1.85
C SER A 113 12.43 0.48 -3.35
N ALA A 114 12.28 1.49 -4.20
CA ALA A 114 12.49 1.37 -5.64
C ALA A 114 13.97 1.06 -5.97
N ILE A 115 14.91 1.73 -5.29
CA ILE A 115 16.34 1.46 -5.44
C ILE A 115 16.66 0.04 -5.01
N ILE A 116 16.20 -0.39 -3.84
CA ILE A 116 16.41 -1.76 -3.34
C ILE A 116 15.83 -2.78 -4.33
N ALA A 117 14.60 -2.55 -4.82
CA ALA A 117 13.99 -3.42 -5.82
C ALA A 117 14.82 -3.52 -7.09
N ALA A 118 15.40 -2.42 -7.59
CA ALA A 118 16.24 -2.41 -8.77
C ALA A 118 17.52 -3.26 -8.63
N PHE A 119 18.07 -3.36 -7.40
CA PHE A 119 19.24 -4.20 -7.14
C PHE A 119 18.90 -5.66 -6.84
N VAL A 120 17.74 -5.92 -6.27
CA VAL A 120 17.33 -7.28 -5.85
C VAL A 120 16.57 -8.02 -6.95
N LEU A 121 15.92 -7.29 -7.86
CA LEU A 121 15.16 -7.90 -8.95
C LEU A 121 16.10 -8.59 -9.95
N PRO A 122 15.84 -9.85 -10.32
CA PRO A 122 16.58 -10.53 -11.38
C PRO A 122 16.42 -9.80 -12.73
N LYS A 123 17.35 -10.00 -13.65
CA LYS A 123 17.33 -9.35 -14.98
C LYS A 123 16.10 -9.66 -15.82
N ASN A 124 15.43 -10.79 -15.55
CA ASN A 124 14.16 -11.16 -16.19
C ASN A 124 12.93 -10.44 -15.57
N GLY A 125 13.11 -9.69 -14.48
CA GLY A 125 12.02 -8.99 -13.80
C GLY A 125 11.09 -9.90 -12.98
N GLU A 126 11.30 -11.21 -12.99
CA GLU A 126 10.44 -12.19 -12.31
C GLU A 126 11.03 -12.56 -10.95
N SER A 127 10.30 -12.26 -9.90
CA SER A 127 10.68 -12.64 -8.54
C SER A 127 9.46 -13.05 -7.72
N MET A 128 9.43 -14.30 -7.30
CA MET A 128 8.41 -14.81 -6.37
C MET A 128 8.63 -14.27 -4.95
N TRP A 129 9.87 -13.99 -4.56
CA TRP A 129 10.19 -13.58 -3.21
C TRP A 129 9.77 -12.15 -2.88
N LEU A 130 9.81 -11.24 -3.83
CA LEU A 130 9.45 -9.84 -3.60
C LEU A 130 7.99 -9.66 -3.18
N PRO A 131 6.99 -10.18 -3.92
CA PRO A 131 5.59 -10.09 -3.52
C PRO A 131 5.31 -10.79 -2.17
N LEU A 132 5.98 -11.93 -1.89
CA LEU A 132 5.84 -12.63 -0.60
C LEU A 132 6.43 -11.83 0.56
N LEU A 133 7.55 -11.15 0.36
CA LEU A 133 8.15 -10.28 1.35
C LEU A 133 7.24 -9.09 1.64
N ILE A 134 6.65 -8.49 0.62
CA ILE A 134 5.69 -7.41 0.78
C ILE A 134 4.42 -7.92 1.49
N ALA A 135 3.89 -9.10 1.12
CA ALA A 135 2.73 -9.71 1.76
C ALA A 135 2.98 -9.97 3.26
N THR A 136 4.18 -10.45 3.62
CA THR A 136 4.59 -10.64 5.02
C THR A 136 4.68 -9.32 5.77
N ALA A 137 5.20 -8.26 5.16
CA ALA A 137 5.24 -6.93 5.77
C ALA A 137 3.82 -6.38 6.04
N TYR A 138 2.89 -6.57 5.09
CA TYR A 138 1.48 -6.20 5.27
C TYR A 138 0.83 -7.01 6.41
N LEU A 139 1.09 -8.32 6.48
CA LEU A 139 0.59 -9.20 7.53
C LEU A 139 1.09 -8.74 8.91
N LEU A 140 2.40 -8.54 9.05
CA LEU A 140 2.99 -8.11 10.32
C LEU A 140 2.45 -6.75 10.76
N THR A 141 2.35 -5.80 9.85
CA THR A 141 1.76 -4.48 10.14
C THR A 141 0.30 -4.61 10.56
N GLY A 142 -0.48 -5.45 9.88
CA GLY A 142 -1.87 -5.75 10.23
C GLY A 142 -2.02 -6.32 11.63
N LEU A 143 -1.15 -7.27 12.01
CA LEU A 143 -1.13 -7.88 13.35
C LEU A 143 -0.74 -6.86 14.45
N ILE A 144 0.23 -5.98 14.18
CA ILE A 144 0.63 -4.91 15.11
C ILE A 144 -0.54 -3.94 15.35
N VAL A 145 -1.24 -3.54 14.28
CA VAL A 145 -2.42 -2.67 14.37
C VAL A 145 -3.55 -3.36 15.14
N MET A 146 -3.71 -4.68 15.01
CA MET A 146 -4.67 -5.44 15.81
C MET A 146 -4.34 -5.42 17.31
N LYS A 147 -3.09 -5.71 17.67
CA LYS A 147 -2.66 -5.75 19.08
C LYS A 147 -2.85 -4.41 19.78
N LYS A 148 -2.54 -3.31 19.10
CA LYS A 148 -2.68 -1.95 19.66
C LYS A 148 -4.13 -1.54 19.90
N SER A 149 -5.08 -2.03 19.08
CA SER A 149 -6.51 -1.78 19.23
C SER A 149 -7.11 -2.51 20.42
N THR A 150 -6.64 -3.72 20.74
CA THR A 150 -7.12 -4.52 21.88
C THR A 150 -6.72 -3.89 23.21
N PHE A 151 -5.52 -3.34 23.30
CA PHE A 151 -5.06 -2.63 24.51
C PHE A 151 -5.84 -1.35 24.82
N SER A 152 -6.31 -0.62 23.80
CA SER A 152 -7.07 0.62 23.98
C SER A 152 -8.51 0.38 24.50
N HIS A 153 -9.05 -0.81 24.36
CA HIS A 153 -10.37 -1.17 24.88
C HIS A 153 -10.34 -1.72 26.33
N SER A 154 -9.16 -2.13 26.82
CA SER A 154 -9.00 -2.69 28.19
C SER A 154 -8.75 -1.64 29.26
N THR A 155 -8.60 -0.37 28.88
CA THR A 155 -8.27 0.75 29.80
C THR A 155 -9.42 1.80 29.93
N LYS A 156 -10.66 1.38 29.59
CA LYS A 156 -11.87 2.21 29.86
C LYS A 156 -12.80 1.49 30.83
#